data_ee1541474cbd769e4afde9291dfda050
#
_entry.id   ee1541474cbd769e4afde9291dfda050
#
_cell.length_a   1.000
_cell.length_b   1.000
_cell.length_c   1.000
_cell.angle_alpha   90.00
_cell.angle_beta   90.00
_cell.angle_gamma   90.00
#
_symmetry.space_group_name_H-M   'P 1'
#
loop_
_entity.id
_entity.type
_entity.pdbx_description
1 polymer ?
#
loop_
_entity_poly.entity_id
_entity_poly.type
_entity_poly.pdbx_seq_one_letter_code
_entity_poly.pdbx_strand_id
1 'polypeptide(L)'
;MKVLFVAGYGPIITETKESLAFYQEILGLSFKEEAGGYYHTEELEGVKTFALWPLSQAAESCFGTDEWPAHLPTPTSWLEFDVEDVAEATEELKAKGYMLVQGPLSRGQDLV
;
A
#
# COMPACT_ATOMS: atom_id res chain seq x y z
N MET A 1 2.09 5.29 -20.11
CA MET A 1 2.81 5.30 -18.82
C MET A 1 3.87 4.21 -18.84
N LYS A 2 4.93 4.43 -18.10
CA LYS A 2 5.99 3.43 -18.02
C LYS A 2 6.12 2.94 -16.57
N VAL A 3 5.78 1.68 -16.36
CA VAL A 3 5.94 1.02 -15.07
C VAL A 3 7.38 0.51 -14.98
N LEU A 4 8.05 0.84 -13.88
CA LEU A 4 9.47 0.51 -13.70
C LEU A 4 9.67 -0.79 -12.93
N PHE A 5 8.97 -0.94 -11.79
CA PHE A 5 9.10 -2.15 -10.97
C PHE A 5 7.97 -2.18 -9.92
N VAL A 6 7.85 -3.31 -9.26
CA VAL A 6 6.94 -3.44 -8.12
C VAL A 6 7.60 -2.83 -6.90
N ALA A 7 7.08 -1.69 -6.47
CA ALA A 7 7.66 -0.93 -5.36
C ALA A 7 7.23 -1.48 -4.01
N GLY A 8 6.01 -1.99 -3.90
CA GLY A 8 5.52 -2.50 -2.63
C GLY A 8 4.41 -3.51 -2.80
N TYR A 9 4.30 -4.39 -1.81
CA TYR A 9 3.25 -5.39 -1.74
C TYR A 9 3.09 -5.84 -0.30
N GLY A 10 1.88 -6.23 0.05
CA GLY A 10 1.65 -6.83 1.35
C GLY A 10 0.17 -7.00 1.67
N PRO A 11 -0.11 -7.60 2.81
CA PRO A 11 -1.49 -7.76 3.25
C PRO A 11 -2.02 -6.47 3.87
N ILE A 12 -3.33 -6.29 3.76
CA ILE A 12 -4.08 -5.32 4.56
C ILE A 12 -4.45 -6.05 5.84
N ILE A 13 -4.14 -5.50 7.00
CA ILE A 13 -4.34 -6.18 8.28
C ILE A 13 -5.34 -5.44 9.15
N THR A 14 -6.06 -6.20 9.97
CA THR A 14 -6.99 -5.65 10.98
C THR A 14 -6.57 -6.01 12.39
N GLU A 15 -5.81 -7.11 12.56
CA GLU A 15 -5.32 -7.59 13.83
C GLU A 15 -3.79 -7.56 13.84
N THR A 16 -3.25 -6.39 14.15
CA THR A 16 -1.80 -6.14 14.02
C THR A 16 -0.96 -7.13 14.83
N LYS A 17 -1.35 -7.39 16.09
CA LYS A 17 -0.59 -8.28 16.97
C LYS A 17 -0.51 -9.70 16.42
N GLU A 18 -1.62 -10.21 15.93
CA GLU A 18 -1.67 -11.58 15.39
C GLU A 18 -0.96 -11.67 14.05
N SER A 19 -1.09 -10.65 13.23
CA SER A 19 -0.39 -10.58 11.94
C SER A 19 1.12 -10.52 12.15
N LEU A 20 1.60 -9.72 13.08
CA LEU A 20 3.02 -9.65 13.42
C LEU A 20 3.53 -10.99 13.92
N ALA A 21 2.77 -11.66 14.79
CA ALA A 21 3.17 -12.97 15.30
C ALA A 21 3.38 -13.95 14.13
N PHE A 22 2.47 -13.94 13.17
CA PHE A 22 2.60 -14.82 12.03
C PHE A 22 3.80 -14.45 11.14
N TYR A 23 3.87 -13.21 10.70
CA TYR A 23 4.90 -12.82 9.74
C TYR A 23 6.29 -12.72 10.36
N GLN A 24 6.40 -12.24 11.59
CA GLN A 24 7.67 -12.04 12.25
C GLN A 24 8.17 -13.28 12.97
N GLU A 25 7.31 -13.93 13.76
CA GLU A 25 7.73 -15.08 14.56
C GLU A 25 7.70 -16.39 13.78
N ILE A 26 6.64 -16.64 13.00
CA ILE A 26 6.53 -17.90 12.25
C ILE A 26 7.34 -17.85 10.97
N LEU A 27 7.19 -16.80 10.17
CA LEU A 27 7.92 -16.68 8.90
C LEU A 27 9.32 -16.10 9.05
N GLY A 28 9.65 -15.55 10.21
CA GLY A 28 11.00 -15.06 10.49
C GLY A 28 11.36 -13.75 9.80
N LEU A 29 10.39 -12.96 9.36
CA LEU A 29 10.66 -11.69 8.72
C LEU A 29 10.97 -10.62 9.76
N SER A 30 11.91 -9.73 9.45
CA SER A 30 12.28 -8.62 10.33
C SER A 30 11.65 -7.34 9.81
N PHE A 31 10.87 -6.67 10.64
CA PHE A 31 10.18 -5.44 10.27
C PHE A 31 10.69 -4.25 11.04
N LYS A 32 10.61 -3.08 10.39
CA LYS A 32 10.73 -1.80 11.04
C LYS A 32 9.33 -1.27 11.28
N GLU A 33 9.11 -0.71 12.46
CA GLU A 33 7.82 -0.14 12.80
C GLU A 33 7.80 1.36 12.52
N GLU A 34 6.72 1.83 11.91
CA GLU A 34 6.46 3.25 11.78
C GLU A 34 5.12 3.59 12.42
N ALA A 35 4.83 4.89 12.54
CA ALA A 35 3.65 5.37 13.23
C ALA A 35 2.36 4.69 12.78
N GLY A 36 1.48 4.41 13.72
CA GLY A 36 0.18 3.84 13.43
C GLY A 36 0.16 2.33 13.21
N GLY A 37 1.27 1.64 13.49
CA GLY A 37 1.31 0.18 13.33
C GLY A 37 1.61 -0.27 11.93
N TYR A 38 2.26 0.57 11.14
CA TYR A 38 2.75 0.20 9.81
C TYR A 38 4.11 -0.47 9.97
N TYR A 39 4.20 -1.74 9.57
CA TYR A 39 5.43 -2.54 9.68
C TYR A 39 5.90 -2.89 8.29
N HIS A 40 7.17 -2.60 7.99
CA HIS A 40 7.72 -2.82 6.66
C HIS A 40 9.12 -3.40 6.69
N THR A 41 9.51 -4.06 5.60
CA THR A 41 10.86 -4.56 5.41
C THR A 41 11.28 -4.37 3.96
N GLU A 42 12.54 -4.03 3.76
CA GLU A 42 13.17 -3.93 2.44
C GLU A 42 14.13 -5.09 2.19
N GLU A 43 14.15 -6.08 3.09
CA GLU A 43 15.11 -7.17 3.02
C GLU A 43 14.57 -8.44 2.34
N LEU A 44 13.29 -8.44 1.96
CA LEU A 44 12.68 -9.57 1.28
C LEU A 44 12.88 -9.44 -0.23
N GLU A 45 13.51 -10.44 -0.85
CA GLU A 45 13.70 -10.42 -2.29
C GLU A 45 12.38 -10.57 -3.05
N GLY A 46 12.32 -9.98 -4.24
CA GLY A 46 11.15 -10.07 -5.10
C GLY A 46 10.25 -8.84 -5.04
N VAL A 47 10.43 -8.00 -4.04
CA VAL A 47 9.67 -6.76 -3.88
C VAL A 47 10.56 -5.75 -3.18
N LYS A 48 10.46 -4.48 -3.55
CA LYS A 48 11.28 -3.46 -2.92
C LYS A 48 10.88 -3.24 -1.48
N THR A 49 9.59 -3.16 -1.20
CA THR A 49 9.07 -3.04 0.17
C THR A 49 7.93 -4.04 0.37
N PHE A 50 8.05 -4.87 1.39
CA PHE A 50 6.97 -5.71 1.86
C PHE A 50 6.46 -5.11 3.17
N ALA A 51 5.15 -4.90 3.29
CA ALA A 51 4.61 -4.24 4.47
C ALA A 51 3.25 -4.78 4.89
N LEU A 52 3.03 -4.74 6.20
CA LEU A 52 1.72 -5.01 6.79
C LEU A 52 1.04 -3.65 6.95
N TRP A 53 -0.03 -3.42 6.21
CA TRP A 53 -0.70 -2.12 6.20
C TRP A 53 -2.05 -2.21 6.91
N PRO A 54 -2.21 -1.52 8.05
CA PRO A 54 -3.49 -1.55 8.77
C PRO A 54 -4.63 -1.00 7.89
N LEU A 55 -5.77 -1.66 7.94
CA LEU A 55 -6.94 -1.24 7.18
C LEU A 55 -7.34 0.20 7.50
N SER A 56 -7.23 0.59 8.77
CA SER A 56 -7.53 1.96 9.18
C SER A 56 -6.62 2.99 8.49
N GLN A 57 -5.34 2.66 8.30
CA GLN A 57 -4.42 3.55 7.59
C GLN A 57 -4.70 3.57 6.10
N ALA A 58 -5.08 2.45 5.53
CA ALA A 58 -5.46 2.40 4.12
C ALA A 58 -6.70 3.25 3.88
N ALA A 59 -7.69 3.17 4.77
CA ALA A 59 -8.89 3.99 4.70
C ALA A 59 -8.56 5.48 4.81
N GLU A 60 -7.69 5.83 5.76
CA GLU A 60 -7.25 7.21 5.94
C GLU A 60 -6.57 7.74 4.68
N SER A 61 -5.69 6.94 4.09
CA SER A 61 -4.96 7.32 2.89
C SER A 61 -5.89 7.51 1.69
N CYS A 62 -6.87 6.64 1.53
CA CYS A 62 -7.75 6.67 0.35
C CYS A 62 -8.95 7.60 0.52
N PHE A 63 -9.48 7.72 1.73
CA PHE A 63 -10.77 8.39 1.94
C PHE A 63 -10.73 9.47 3.03
N GLY A 64 -9.60 9.67 3.70
CA GLY A 64 -9.46 10.68 4.73
C GLY A 64 -10.14 10.36 6.05
N THR A 65 -10.55 9.12 6.25
CA THR A 65 -11.17 8.64 7.49
C THR A 65 -10.64 7.26 7.81
N ASP A 66 -10.63 6.88 9.09
CA ASP A 66 -10.06 5.60 9.51
C ASP A 66 -11.01 4.41 9.32
N GLU A 67 -12.20 4.64 8.80
CA GLU A 67 -13.16 3.59 8.49
C GLU A 67 -13.26 3.36 6.99
N TRP A 68 -13.09 2.10 6.59
CA TRP A 68 -13.27 1.71 5.20
C TRP A 68 -14.77 1.82 4.83
N PRO A 69 -15.10 2.44 3.68
CA PRO A 69 -16.50 2.63 3.31
C PRO A 69 -17.25 1.29 3.18
N ALA A 70 -18.41 1.22 3.84
CA ALA A 70 -19.20 -0.01 3.90
C ALA A 70 -19.72 -0.48 2.53
N HIS A 71 -19.85 0.45 1.58
CA HIS A 71 -20.35 0.12 0.24
C HIS A 71 -19.27 -0.41 -0.70
N LEU A 72 -18.02 -0.41 -0.28
CA LEU A 72 -16.91 -0.92 -1.08
C LEU A 72 -16.40 -2.24 -0.51
N PRO A 73 -15.92 -3.16 -1.37
CA PRO A 73 -15.29 -4.38 -0.87
C PRO A 73 -14.08 -4.03 0.00
N THR A 74 -13.92 -4.76 1.09
CA THR A 74 -12.78 -4.56 1.98
C THR A 74 -11.53 -5.16 1.33
N PRO A 75 -10.44 -4.38 1.18
CA PRO A 75 -9.23 -4.91 0.56
C PRO A 75 -8.52 -5.89 1.49
N THR A 76 -7.85 -6.88 0.91
CA THR A 76 -7.07 -7.86 1.67
C THR A 76 -5.58 -7.75 1.39
N SER A 77 -5.20 -7.05 0.33
CA SER A 77 -3.80 -6.81 -0.02
C SER A 77 -3.68 -5.48 -0.76
N TRP A 78 -2.45 -5.02 -0.88
CA TRP A 78 -2.14 -3.81 -1.64
C TRP A 78 -0.93 -4.07 -2.52
N LEU A 79 -0.87 -3.35 -3.62
CA LEU A 79 0.21 -3.46 -4.59
C LEU A 79 0.57 -2.06 -5.07
N GLU A 80 1.86 -1.79 -5.12
CA GLU A 80 2.38 -0.49 -5.53
C GLU A 80 3.35 -0.66 -6.68
N PHE A 81 3.16 0.11 -7.73
CA PHE A 81 4.10 0.18 -8.84
C PHE A 81 4.82 1.52 -8.82
N ASP A 82 6.11 1.47 -9.09
CA ASP A 82 6.84 2.70 -9.36
C ASP A 82 6.73 3.00 -10.85
N VAL A 83 6.44 4.24 -11.20
CA VAL A 83 6.28 4.67 -12.59
C VAL A 83 7.25 5.82 -12.87
N GLU A 84 7.57 6.01 -14.16
CA GLU A 84 8.52 7.02 -14.56
C GLU A 84 8.04 8.45 -14.23
N ASP A 85 6.73 8.70 -14.40
CA ASP A 85 6.13 10.02 -14.17
C ASP A 85 4.71 9.83 -13.63
N VAL A 86 4.52 10.15 -12.34
CA VAL A 86 3.22 9.97 -11.66
C VAL A 86 2.15 10.88 -12.26
N ALA A 87 2.50 12.13 -12.55
CA ALA A 87 1.53 13.07 -13.11
C ALA A 87 1.04 12.60 -14.46
N GLU A 88 1.94 12.15 -15.31
CA GLU A 88 1.59 11.64 -16.64
C GLU A 88 0.75 10.36 -16.54
N ALA A 89 1.12 9.45 -15.64
CA ALA A 89 0.37 8.22 -15.41
C ALA A 89 -1.05 8.52 -14.93
N THR A 90 -1.18 9.48 -14.02
CA THR A 90 -2.48 9.91 -13.50
C THR A 90 -3.37 10.45 -14.62
N GLU A 91 -2.84 11.31 -15.46
CA GLU A 91 -3.59 11.88 -16.58
C GLU A 91 -3.99 10.80 -17.60
N GLU A 92 -3.09 9.85 -17.86
CA GLU A 92 -3.39 8.73 -18.76
C GLU A 92 -4.55 7.87 -18.23
N LEU A 93 -4.54 7.56 -16.94
CA LEU A 93 -5.61 6.77 -16.32
C LEU A 93 -6.95 7.50 -16.40
N LYS A 94 -6.95 8.80 -16.10
CA LYS A 94 -8.18 9.61 -16.21
C LYS A 94 -8.68 9.65 -17.63
N ALA A 95 -7.80 9.85 -18.61
CA ALA A 95 -8.17 9.92 -20.02
C ALA A 95 -8.79 8.60 -20.50
N LYS A 96 -8.39 7.48 -19.91
CA LYS A 96 -8.94 6.16 -20.25
C LYS A 96 -10.17 5.78 -19.43
N GLY A 97 -10.68 6.69 -18.61
CA GLY A 97 -11.92 6.50 -17.88
C GLY A 97 -11.78 5.82 -16.53
N TYR A 98 -10.56 5.66 -16.01
CA TYR A 98 -10.36 5.09 -14.68
C TYR A 98 -10.52 6.16 -13.62
N MET A 99 -11.18 5.80 -12.54
CA MET A 99 -11.39 6.69 -11.41
C MET A 99 -10.31 6.44 -10.38
N LEU A 100 -9.64 7.52 -9.95
CA LEU A 100 -8.63 7.43 -8.91
C LEU A 100 -9.28 7.66 -7.56
N VAL A 101 -8.90 6.83 -6.58
CA VAL A 101 -9.39 6.98 -5.22
C VAL A 101 -8.70 8.13 -4.52
N GLN A 102 -7.40 8.32 -4.81
CA GLN A 102 -6.64 9.46 -4.35
C GLN A 102 -5.73 9.94 -5.46
N GLY A 103 -5.33 11.20 -5.41
CA GLY A 103 -4.42 11.78 -6.36
C GLY A 103 -2.97 11.39 -6.08
N PRO A 104 -2.03 11.89 -6.90
CA PRO A 104 -0.61 11.66 -6.67
C PRO A 104 -0.18 12.15 -5.31
N LEU A 105 0.68 11.38 -4.63
CA LEU A 105 1.17 11.74 -3.31
C LEU A 105 2.33 12.71 -3.43
N SER A 106 2.32 13.76 -2.60
CA SER A 106 3.32 14.83 -2.67
C SER A 106 4.72 14.40 -2.24
N ARG A 107 4.85 13.29 -1.53
CA ARG A 107 6.15 12.81 -1.05
C ARG A 107 6.80 11.77 -1.95
N GLY A 108 6.45 11.77 -3.22
CA GLY A 108 7.08 10.92 -4.21
C GLY A 108 6.72 9.44 -4.13
N GLN A 109 5.61 9.13 -3.51
CA GLN A 109 5.09 7.77 -3.52
C GLN A 109 4.17 7.60 -4.71
N ASP A 110 4.46 6.60 -5.52
CA ASP A 110 3.80 6.40 -6.79
C ASP A 110 2.76 5.29 -6.69
N LEU A 111 1.72 5.57 -5.91
CA LEU A 111 0.59 4.65 -5.78
C LEU A 111 -0.35 4.81 -6.95
N VAL A 112 -0.56 3.75 -7.64
CA VAL A 112 -1.49 3.70 -8.76
C VAL A 112 -2.53 2.63 -8.51
#